data_99b05346a80abcf4a9555494134ff0c2
#
_entry.id   99b05346a80abcf4a9555494134ff0c2
#
_cell.length_a   1.000
_cell.length_b   1.000
_cell.length_c   1.000
_cell.angle_alpha   90.00
_cell.angle_beta   90.00
_cell.angle_gamma   90.00
#
_symmetry.space_group_name_H-M   'P 1'
#
loop_
_entity.id
_entity.type
_entity.pdbx_description
1 polymer ?
#
loop_
_entity_poly.entity_id
_entity_poly.type
_entity_poly.pdbx_seq_one_letter_code
_entity_poly.pdbx_strand_id
1 'polypeptide(L)'
;MREFMTFDAAEPALVARRRTARALCSTISNNPDGREPLYKLLFGSVGEGFEQWGNFFCEFGSNINIGDGVFINANGVFLDAFEINIGNRVFIGPHVGIYTSNHAKDLEQRRRYIELGAPVVIEDDVWIGGGATILPGVTVGKGSIIGAGAVVAKSVPPHSKVLGAGSQVYPI
;
A
#
# COMPACT_ATOMS: atom_id res chain seq x y z
N MET A 1 17.86 -5.11 -11.80
CA MET A 1 17.66 -3.73 -11.26
C MET A 1 16.18 -3.44 -11.35
N ARG A 2 15.57 -2.83 -10.30
CA ARG A 2 14.17 -2.38 -10.36
C ARG A 2 14.12 -1.17 -11.28
N GLU A 3 13.20 -1.21 -12.24
CA GLU A 3 12.94 -0.06 -13.10
C GLU A 3 11.96 0.87 -12.38
N PHE A 4 12.41 2.09 -12.09
CA PHE A 4 11.54 3.12 -11.52
C PHE A 4 11.00 3.98 -12.65
N MET A 5 9.67 4.15 -12.65
CA MET A 5 8.96 5.03 -13.57
C MET A 5 8.86 6.43 -12.98
N THR A 6 8.80 7.45 -13.83
CA THR A 6 8.66 8.85 -13.44
C THR A 6 7.27 9.37 -13.80
N PHE A 7 6.73 10.29 -12.99
CA PHE A 7 5.49 11.00 -13.31
C PHE A 7 5.50 12.41 -12.70
N ASP A 8 4.69 13.30 -13.27
CA ASP A 8 4.44 14.63 -12.74
C ASP A 8 3.27 14.58 -11.76
N ALA A 9 3.57 14.71 -10.46
CA ALA A 9 2.55 14.66 -9.42
C ALA A 9 1.59 15.87 -9.43
N ALA A 10 1.92 16.95 -10.13
CA ALA A 10 1.09 18.14 -10.25
C ALA A 10 0.13 18.10 -11.45
N GLU A 11 0.13 17.05 -12.25
CA GLU A 11 -0.79 16.90 -13.37
C GLU A 11 -2.26 17.06 -12.93
N PRO A 12 -3.06 17.94 -13.58
CA PRO A 12 -4.43 18.24 -13.16
C PRO A 12 -5.35 17.03 -13.06
N ALA A 13 -5.19 16.05 -13.97
CA ALA A 13 -5.95 14.80 -13.91
C ALA A 13 -5.66 13.99 -12.65
N LEU A 14 -4.40 13.90 -12.24
CA LEU A 14 -4.00 13.24 -10.99
C LEU A 14 -4.49 13.99 -9.76
N VAL A 15 -4.46 15.31 -9.77
CA VAL A 15 -5.01 16.14 -8.69
C VAL A 15 -6.52 15.89 -8.51
N ALA A 16 -7.28 15.78 -9.61
CA ALA A 16 -8.71 15.47 -9.56
C ALA A 16 -8.97 14.08 -8.99
N ARG A 17 -8.22 13.05 -9.42
CA ARG A 17 -8.32 11.68 -8.89
C ARG A 17 -8.05 11.63 -7.38
N ARG A 18 -7.02 12.33 -6.88
CA ARG A 18 -6.74 12.41 -5.44
C ARG A 18 -7.89 13.00 -4.64
N ARG A 19 -8.56 14.02 -5.16
CA ARG A 19 -9.74 14.61 -4.49
C ARG A 19 -10.86 13.60 -4.34
N THR A 20 -11.17 12.85 -5.40
CA THR A 20 -12.18 11.80 -5.37
C THR A 20 -11.83 10.71 -4.36
N ALA A 21 -10.59 10.20 -4.37
CA ALA A 21 -10.14 9.19 -3.43
C ALA A 21 -10.24 9.66 -1.97
N ARG A 22 -9.81 10.90 -1.67
CA ARG A 22 -9.93 11.49 -0.32
C ARG A 22 -11.37 11.60 0.16
N ALA A 23 -12.29 12.01 -0.72
CA ALA A 23 -13.71 12.08 -0.39
C ALA A 23 -14.26 10.68 -0.05
N LEU A 24 -13.94 9.65 -0.84
CA LEU A 24 -14.33 8.27 -0.60
C LEU A 24 -13.72 7.73 0.71
N CYS A 25 -12.44 7.93 0.97
CA CYS A 25 -11.80 7.54 2.22
C CYS A 25 -12.50 8.18 3.44
N SER A 26 -12.84 9.46 3.36
CA SER A 26 -13.60 10.14 4.42
C SER A 26 -14.98 9.55 4.62
N THR A 27 -15.71 9.26 3.53
CA THR A 27 -17.04 8.64 3.60
C THR A 27 -16.97 7.24 4.21
N ILE A 28 -16.02 6.42 3.80
CA ILE A 28 -15.78 5.08 4.35
C ILE A 28 -15.47 5.14 5.84
N SER A 29 -14.63 6.08 6.27
CA SER A 29 -14.26 6.23 7.68
C SER A 29 -15.45 6.60 8.57
N ASN A 30 -16.39 7.40 8.04
CA ASN A 30 -17.57 7.89 8.78
C ASN A 30 -18.81 7.01 8.63
N ASN A 31 -18.77 5.92 7.87
CA ASN A 31 -19.90 5.04 7.62
C ASN A 31 -19.55 3.56 7.88
N PRO A 32 -19.41 3.13 9.13
CA PRO A 32 -18.93 1.79 9.47
C PRO A 32 -19.82 0.65 8.93
N ASP A 33 -21.12 0.86 8.81
CA ASP A 33 -22.09 -0.17 8.42
C ASP A 33 -22.34 -0.24 6.90
N GLY A 34 -21.85 0.73 6.12
CA GLY A 34 -22.13 0.85 4.68
C GLY A 34 -20.88 0.91 3.80
N ARG A 35 -19.79 0.30 4.24
CA ARG A 35 -18.47 0.43 3.57
C ARG A 35 -18.32 -0.40 2.30
N GLU A 36 -18.93 -1.58 2.25
CA GLU A 36 -18.69 -2.55 1.19
C GLU A 36 -18.91 -2.00 -0.24
N PRO A 37 -20.01 -1.32 -0.56
CA PRO A 37 -20.20 -0.72 -1.87
C PRO A 37 -19.16 0.37 -2.20
N LEU A 38 -18.70 1.09 -1.16
CA LEU A 38 -17.73 2.17 -1.31
C LEU A 38 -16.32 1.66 -1.64
N TYR A 39 -15.96 0.47 -1.14
CA TYR A 39 -14.70 -0.16 -1.50
C TYR A 39 -14.60 -0.45 -3.00
N LYS A 40 -15.70 -0.93 -3.61
CA LYS A 40 -15.78 -1.20 -5.05
C LYS A 40 -15.68 0.08 -5.91
N LEU A 41 -16.02 1.24 -5.32
CA LEU A 41 -15.86 2.55 -5.97
C LEU A 41 -14.44 3.12 -5.79
N LEU A 42 -13.78 2.78 -4.68
CA LEU A 42 -12.47 3.32 -4.32
C LEU A 42 -11.34 2.50 -4.95
N PHE A 43 -11.38 1.17 -4.79
CA PHE A 43 -10.28 0.29 -5.17
C PHE A 43 -10.39 -0.21 -6.62
N GLY A 44 -9.28 -0.55 -7.24
CA GLY A 44 -9.22 -1.15 -8.56
C GLY A 44 -9.92 -2.49 -8.61
N SER A 45 -9.70 -3.33 -7.60
CA SER A 45 -10.45 -4.56 -7.37
C SER A 45 -10.51 -4.91 -5.89
N VAL A 46 -11.57 -5.62 -5.49
CA VAL A 46 -11.77 -6.11 -4.11
C VAL A 46 -12.33 -7.52 -4.16
N GLY A 47 -11.62 -8.45 -3.53
CA GLY A 47 -12.02 -9.85 -3.41
C GLY A 47 -13.10 -10.06 -2.35
N GLU A 48 -13.57 -11.32 -2.23
CA GLU A 48 -14.56 -11.71 -1.25
C GLU A 48 -13.98 -11.70 0.18
N GLY A 49 -14.81 -11.37 1.17
CA GLY A 49 -14.40 -11.39 2.58
C GLY A 49 -13.36 -10.32 2.95
N PHE A 50 -13.27 -9.25 2.19
CA PHE A 50 -12.44 -8.10 2.55
C PHE A 50 -13.01 -7.34 3.74
N GLU A 51 -12.15 -7.07 4.74
CA GLU A 51 -12.49 -6.26 5.91
C GLU A 51 -11.47 -5.14 6.11
N GLN A 52 -11.97 -3.93 6.42
CA GLN A 52 -11.14 -2.78 6.79
C GLN A 52 -11.72 -2.11 8.04
N TRP A 53 -10.89 -1.89 9.06
CA TRP A 53 -11.31 -1.29 10.31
C TRP A 53 -10.75 0.13 10.48
N GLY A 54 -11.57 1.01 11.07
CA GLY A 54 -11.18 2.38 11.41
C GLY A 54 -10.93 3.26 10.18
N ASN A 55 -9.99 4.19 10.30
CA ASN A 55 -9.62 5.10 9.24
C ASN A 55 -8.63 4.45 8.26
N PHE A 56 -8.70 4.88 7.01
CA PHE A 56 -7.81 4.45 5.95
C PHE A 56 -7.53 5.64 5.02
N PHE A 57 -6.34 5.72 4.48
CA PHE A 57 -5.97 6.70 3.48
C PHE A 57 -5.29 6.03 2.29
N CYS A 58 -5.70 6.42 1.09
CA CYS A 58 -4.97 6.12 -0.14
C CYS A 58 -4.86 7.36 -1.02
N GLU A 59 -3.90 7.34 -1.95
CA GLU A 59 -3.69 8.47 -2.85
C GLU A 59 -4.72 8.52 -3.96
N PHE A 60 -4.92 7.42 -4.66
CA PHE A 60 -5.87 7.26 -5.76
C PHE A 60 -6.90 6.17 -5.52
N GLY A 61 -6.57 5.13 -4.78
CA GLY A 61 -7.38 3.94 -4.54
C GLY A 61 -7.46 3.01 -5.75
N SER A 62 -7.72 3.56 -6.91
CA SER A 62 -7.91 2.80 -8.16
C SER A 62 -6.69 1.97 -8.61
N ASN A 63 -5.52 2.20 -8.03
CA ASN A 63 -4.32 1.42 -8.29
C ASN A 63 -4.08 0.33 -7.21
N ILE A 64 -5.04 0.12 -6.30
CA ILE A 64 -4.99 -0.91 -5.26
C ILE A 64 -5.88 -2.07 -5.66
N ASN A 65 -5.29 -3.25 -5.79
CA ASN A 65 -5.98 -4.50 -6.07
C ASN A 65 -5.89 -5.41 -4.84
N ILE A 66 -7.04 -5.88 -4.36
CA ILE A 66 -7.17 -6.63 -3.10
C ILE A 66 -7.76 -8.00 -3.40
N GLY A 67 -7.08 -9.06 -2.95
CA GLY A 67 -7.54 -10.43 -3.06
C GLY A 67 -8.59 -10.82 -2.02
N ASP A 68 -8.89 -12.12 -1.93
CA ASP A 68 -9.90 -12.67 -1.04
C ASP A 68 -9.40 -12.79 0.41
N GLY A 69 -10.29 -12.55 1.38
CA GLY A 69 -10.01 -12.74 2.80
C GLY A 69 -8.94 -11.81 3.37
N VAL A 70 -8.77 -10.64 2.78
CA VAL A 70 -7.80 -9.63 3.24
C VAL A 70 -8.38 -8.82 4.38
N PHE A 71 -7.58 -8.63 5.42
CA PHE A 71 -7.91 -7.76 6.56
C PHE A 71 -6.92 -6.59 6.65
N ILE A 72 -7.45 -5.36 6.67
CA ILE A 72 -6.67 -4.14 6.89
C ILE A 72 -7.14 -3.45 8.17
N ASN A 73 -6.26 -3.32 9.14
CA ASN A 73 -6.54 -2.63 10.41
C ASN A 73 -6.48 -1.10 10.25
N ALA A 74 -6.79 -0.38 11.32
CA ALA A 74 -6.93 1.07 11.35
C ALA A 74 -5.67 1.85 10.95
N ASN A 75 -5.90 3.01 10.35
CA ASN A 75 -4.89 4.01 10.03
C ASN A 75 -3.84 3.54 9.01
N GLY A 76 -4.19 2.61 8.11
CA GLY A 76 -3.35 2.28 6.97
C GLY A 76 -3.19 3.49 6.03
N VAL A 77 -1.96 3.68 5.51
CA VAL A 77 -1.63 4.74 4.54
C VAL A 77 -1.00 4.11 3.31
N PHE A 78 -1.74 4.10 2.20
CA PHE A 78 -1.29 3.49 0.95
C PHE A 78 -1.13 4.57 -0.13
N LEU A 79 0.12 4.88 -0.49
CA LEU A 79 0.42 5.84 -1.55
C LEU A 79 0.56 5.06 -2.86
N ASP A 80 -0.56 4.92 -3.54
CA ASP A 80 -0.74 4.10 -4.72
C ASP A 80 -0.57 4.90 -6.04
N ALA A 81 0.51 5.67 -6.14
CA ALA A 81 0.88 6.30 -7.42
C ALA A 81 1.11 5.26 -8.52
N PHE A 82 1.64 4.10 -8.15
CA PHE A 82 1.73 2.88 -8.96
C PHE A 82 0.92 1.76 -8.28
N GLU A 83 0.79 0.62 -8.94
CA GLU A 83 -0.01 -0.49 -8.44
C GLU A 83 0.45 -1.01 -7.08
N ILE A 84 -0.52 -1.29 -6.21
CA ILE A 84 -0.39 -2.09 -5.00
C ILE A 84 -1.25 -3.33 -5.21
N ASN A 85 -0.61 -4.48 -5.37
CA ASN A 85 -1.28 -5.76 -5.54
C ASN A 85 -1.18 -6.56 -4.24
N ILE A 86 -2.32 -6.84 -3.61
CA ILE A 86 -2.44 -7.60 -2.35
C ILE A 86 -3.12 -8.93 -2.67
N GLY A 87 -2.42 -10.01 -2.41
CA GLY A 87 -2.91 -11.37 -2.60
C GLY A 87 -4.01 -11.77 -1.60
N ASN A 88 -4.25 -13.06 -1.51
CA ASN A 88 -5.34 -13.61 -0.70
C ASN A 88 -4.90 -13.84 0.76
N ARG A 89 -5.84 -13.75 1.72
CA ARG A 89 -5.62 -14.04 3.16
C ARG A 89 -4.45 -13.28 3.76
N VAL A 90 -4.32 -12.00 3.37
CA VAL A 90 -3.29 -11.09 3.89
C VAL A 90 -3.82 -10.35 5.10
N PHE A 91 -3.02 -10.28 6.16
CA PHE A 91 -3.34 -9.51 7.36
C PHE A 91 -2.43 -8.30 7.47
N ILE A 92 -3.01 -7.10 7.54
CA ILE A 92 -2.28 -5.83 7.64
C ILE A 92 -2.64 -5.15 8.96
N GLY A 93 -1.65 -4.98 9.82
CA GLY A 93 -1.77 -4.35 11.13
C GLY A 93 -2.05 -2.85 11.07
N PRO A 94 -2.33 -2.21 12.22
CA PRO A 94 -2.61 -0.78 12.26
C PRO A 94 -1.37 0.06 11.90
N HIS A 95 -1.63 1.26 11.35
CA HIS A 95 -0.58 2.22 10.98
C HIS A 95 0.45 1.70 9.98
N VAL A 96 0.11 0.71 9.16
CA VAL A 96 1.00 0.21 8.10
C VAL A 96 1.04 1.22 6.95
N GLY A 97 2.25 1.52 6.47
CA GLY A 97 2.49 2.29 5.26
C GLY A 97 2.89 1.39 4.09
N ILE A 98 2.21 1.54 2.94
CA ILE A 98 2.62 0.93 1.66
C ILE A 98 2.81 2.05 0.66
N TYR A 99 4.04 2.27 0.21
CA TYR A 99 4.39 3.39 -0.64
C TYR A 99 4.93 2.90 -1.98
N THR A 100 4.36 3.36 -3.06
CA THR A 100 4.80 3.02 -4.42
C THR A 100 5.61 4.12 -5.07
N SER A 101 5.69 5.32 -4.44
CA SER A 101 6.46 6.44 -4.96
C SER A 101 7.41 7.06 -3.94
N ASN A 102 8.38 7.79 -4.47
CA ASN A 102 9.31 8.67 -3.76
C ASN A 102 9.52 9.95 -4.57
N HIS A 103 9.90 11.02 -3.90
CA HIS A 103 10.36 12.22 -4.58
C HIS A 103 11.72 12.00 -5.26
N ALA A 104 11.95 12.70 -6.37
CA ALA A 104 13.23 12.66 -7.06
C ALA A 104 14.39 13.09 -6.12
N LYS A 105 15.51 12.36 -6.18
CA LYS A 105 16.71 12.71 -5.43
C LYS A 105 17.37 13.98 -5.99
N ASP A 106 17.29 14.17 -7.30
CA ASP A 106 17.70 15.39 -7.96
C ASP A 106 16.85 16.57 -7.51
N LEU A 107 17.52 17.69 -7.14
CA LEU A 107 16.84 18.85 -6.56
C LEU A 107 15.93 19.55 -7.57
N GLU A 108 16.38 19.68 -8.83
CA GLU A 108 15.59 20.39 -9.84
C GLU A 108 14.35 19.58 -10.26
N GLN A 109 14.49 18.27 -10.40
CA GLN A 109 13.34 17.40 -10.64
C GLN A 109 12.35 17.46 -9.47
N ARG A 110 12.83 17.43 -8.22
CA ARG A 110 11.97 17.51 -7.03
C ARG A 110 11.22 18.84 -6.93
N ARG A 111 11.85 19.97 -7.29
CA ARG A 111 11.20 21.29 -7.38
C ARG A 111 10.08 21.31 -8.42
N ARG A 112 10.17 20.48 -9.44
CA ARG A 112 9.17 20.32 -10.50
C ARG A 112 8.12 19.27 -10.16
N TYR A 113 8.05 18.78 -8.92
CA TYR A 113 7.13 17.73 -8.46
C TYR A 113 7.26 16.40 -9.19
N ILE A 114 8.43 16.12 -9.78
CA ILE A 114 8.70 14.82 -10.39
C ILE A 114 8.89 13.79 -9.28
N GLU A 115 8.12 12.73 -9.37
CA GLU A 115 8.21 11.57 -8.51
C GLU A 115 8.68 10.33 -9.29
N LEU A 116 9.25 9.39 -8.55
CA LEU A 116 9.77 8.12 -9.06
C LEU A 116 9.09 7.01 -8.28
N GLY A 117 8.67 5.96 -8.94
CA GLY A 117 8.03 4.86 -8.23
C GLY A 117 8.04 3.55 -8.98
N ALA A 118 7.62 2.52 -8.27
CA ALA A 118 7.46 1.18 -8.78
C ALA A 118 6.36 0.45 -8.00
N PRO A 119 5.65 -0.51 -8.62
CA PRO A 119 4.60 -1.28 -7.97
C PRO A 119 5.10 -2.03 -6.73
N VAL A 120 4.18 -2.22 -5.78
CA VAL A 120 4.39 -3.09 -4.60
C VAL A 120 3.49 -4.31 -4.73
N VAL A 121 4.04 -5.48 -4.42
CA VAL A 121 3.30 -6.75 -4.41
C VAL A 121 3.39 -7.37 -3.02
N ILE A 122 2.25 -7.68 -2.44
CA ILE A 122 2.11 -8.49 -1.22
C ILE A 122 1.47 -9.79 -1.64
N GLU A 123 2.21 -10.88 -1.59
CA GLU A 123 1.70 -12.18 -2.00
C GLU A 123 0.75 -12.79 -0.96
N ASP A 124 0.17 -13.96 -1.28
CA ASP A 124 -0.79 -14.65 -0.40
C ASP A 124 -0.23 -14.96 1.00
N ASP A 125 -1.13 -15.05 1.98
CA ASP A 125 -0.84 -15.53 3.33
C ASP A 125 0.21 -14.68 4.08
N VAL A 126 0.45 -13.43 3.68
CA VAL A 126 1.39 -12.52 4.33
C VAL A 126 0.76 -11.87 5.55
N TRP A 127 1.54 -11.74 6.62
CA TRP A 127 1.18 -10.92 7.77
C TRP A 127 2.13 -9.73 7.92
N ILE A 128 1.57 -8.51 7.93
CA ILE A 128 2.31 -7.25 8.14
C ILE A 128 1.93 -6.70 9.52
N GLY A 129 2.89 -6.66 10.42
CA GLY A 129 2.75 -6.11 11.76
C GLY A 129 2.56 -4.59 11.78
N GLY A 130 1.91 -4.09 12.84
CA GLY A 130 1.56 -2.67 12.95
C GLY A 130 2.76 -1.72 12.84
N GLY A 131 2.56 -0.56 12.21
CA GLY A 131 3.58 0.45 12.01
C GLY A 131 4.69 0.08 11.01
N ALA A 132 4.61 -1.07 10.37
CA ALA A 132 5.58 -1.42 9.32
C ALA A 132 5.42 -0.54 8.08
N THR A 133 6.51 -0.37 7.34
CA THR A 133 6.54 0.43 6.09
C THR A 133 7.11 -0.41 4.95
N ILE A 134 6.36 -0.53 3.86
CA ILE A 134 6.79 -1.21 2.62
C ILE A 134 7.15 -0.15 1.58
N LEU A 135 8.37 -0.18 1.09
CA LEU A 135 8.90 0.82 0.16
C LEU A 135 8.67 0.44 -1.31
N PRO A 136 8.77 1.42 -2.24
CA PRO A 136 8.51 1.22 -3.66
C PRO A 136 9.29 0.06 -4.28
N GLY A 137 8.60 -0.72 -5.14
CA GLY A 137 9.17 -1.84 -5.88
C GLY A 137 9.42 -3.10 -5.04
N VAL A 138 8.92 -3.18 -3.82
CA VAL A 138 9.06 -4.36 -2.96
C VAL A 138 8.01 -5.41 -3.33
N THR A 139 8.45 -6.66 -3.40
CA THR A 139 7.59 -7.84 -3.34
C THR A 139 7.80 -8.51 -1.98
N VAL A 140 6.71 -8.69 -1.22
CA VAL A 140 6.72 -9.52 -0.01
C VAL A 140 6.20 -10.90 -0.38
N GLY A 141 7.09 -11.89 -0.35
CA GLY A 141 6.80 -13.25 -0.79
C GLY A 141 5.81 -13.96 0.13
N LYS A 142 5.09 -14.91 -0.47
CA LYS A 142 4.02 -15.70 0.14
C LYS A 142 4.37 -16.25 1.53
N GLY A 143 3.41 -16.18 2.45
CA GLY A 143 3.54 -16.73 3.80
C GLY A 143 4.59 -16.05 4.68
N SER A 144 5.07 -14.86 4.28
CA SER A 144 6.07 -14.13 5.07
C SER A 144 5.43 -13.27 6.17
N ILE A 145 6.23 -12.96 7.19
CA ILE A 145 5.83 -12.13 8.32
C ILE A 145 6.72 -10.89 8.36
N ILE A 146 6.11 -9.72 8.31
CA ILE A 146 6.78 -8.44 8.51
C ILE A 146 6.51 -8.00 9.95
N GLY A 147 7.55 -7.92 10.77
CA GLY A 147 7.46 -7.50 12.16
C GLY A 147 7.00 -6.05 12.31
N ALA A 148 6.37 -5.75 13.44
CA ALA A 148 5.91 -4.40 13.73
C ALA A 148 7.06 -3.38 13.66
N GLY A 149 6.80 -2.21 13.07
CA GLY A 149 7.77 -1.12 12.91
C GLY A 149 8.91 -1.42 11.92
N ALA A 150 8.88 -2.53 11.20
CA ALA A 150 9.92 -2.84 10.21
C ALA A 150 9.81 -1.94 8.98
N VAL A 151 10.95 -1.53 8.42
CA VAL A 151 11.03 -0.80 7.14
C VAL A 151 11.57 -1.75 6.07
N VAL A 152 10.71 -2.16 5.14
CA VAL A 152 11.04 -3.14 4.09
C VAL A 152 11.45 -2.41 2.83
N ALA A 153 12.77 -2.34 2.59
CA ALA A 153 13.38 -1.64 1.44
C ALA A 153 13.83 -2.58 0.31
N LYS A 154 13.75 -3.91 0.52
CA LYS A 154 14.13 -4.94 -0.45
C LYS A 154 13.07 -6.02 -0.47
N SER A 155 12.90 -6.69 -1.60
CA SER A 155 11.95 -7.81 -1.70
C SER A 155 12.32 -8.93 -0.72
N VAL A 156 11.28 -9.52 -0.15
CA VAL A 156 11.35 -10.55 0.88
C VAL A 156 11.03 -11.89 0.21
N PRO A 157 11.88 -12.90 0.31
CA PRO A 157 11.58 -14.23 -0.20
C PRO A 157 10.34 -14.82 0.48
N PRO A 158 9.62 -15.76 -0.16
CA PRO A 158 8.55 -16.49 0.48
C PRO A 158 8.99 -17.14 1.80
N HIS A 159 8.04 -17.32 2.73
CA HIS A 159 8.27 -17.98 4.02
C HIS A 159 9.45 -17.39 4.81
N SER A 160 9.49 -16.06 4.91
CA SER A 160 10.55 -15.32 5.61
C SER A 160 9.99 -14.40 6.67
N LYS A 161 10.80 -14.07 7.68
CA LYS A 161 10.51 -13.00 8.66
C LYS A 161 11.40 -11.80 8.41
N VAL A 162 10.82 -10.62 8.49
CA VAL A 162 11.57 -9.36 8.52
C VAL A 162 11.39 -8.73 9.89
N LEU A 163 12.47 -8.51 10.61
CA LEU A 163 12.44 -7.95 11.97
C LEU A 163 13.28 -6.67 12.06
N GLY A 164 12.76 -5.70 12.81
CA GLY A 164 13.43 -4.45 13.13
C GLY A 164 13.53 -3.43 11.98
N ALA A 165 13.93 -2.22 12.32
CA ALA A 165 14.02 -1.09 11.39
C ALA A 165 15.11 -1.27 10.30
N GLY A 166 16.05 -2.18 10.50
CA GLY A 166 17.11 -2.50 9.54
C GLY A 166 16.76 -3.59 8.52
N SER A 167 15.51 -4.03 8.46
CA SER A 167 15.02 -5.06 7.50
C SER A 167 15.87 -6.33 7.46
N GLN A 168 16.21 -6.86 8.62
CA GLN A 168 16.89 -8.16 8.69
C GLN A 168 15.91 -9.27 8.31
N VAL A 169 16.27 -10.09 7.34
CA VAL A 169 15.44 -11.18 6.80
C VAL A 169 15.90 -12.50 7.37
N TYR A 170 14.95 -13.28 7.88
CA TYR A 170 15.17 -14.63 8.41
C TYR A 170 14.21 -15.60 7.75
N PRO A 171 14.62 -16.85 7.45
CA PRO A 171 13.69 -17.90 7.03
C PRO A 171 12.74 -18.26 8.17
N ILE A 172 11.57 -18.78 7.82
CA ILE A 172 10.59 -19.37 8.74
C ILE A 172 10.64 -20.88 8.61
#